data_55b5cad94903599a794a183e07d94bda
#
_entry.id   55b5cad94903599a794a183e07d94bda
#
_cell.length_a   1.000
_cell.length_b   1.000
_cell.length_c   1.000
_cell.angle_alpha   90.00
_cell.angle_beta   90.00
_cell.angle_gamma   90.00
#
_symmetry.space_group_name_H-M   'P 1'
#
loop_
_entity.id
_entity.type
_entity.pdbx_description
1 polymer ?
#
loop_
_entity_poly.entity_id
_entity_poly.type
_entity_poly.pdbx_seq_one_letter_code
_entity_poly.pdbx_strand_id
1 'polypeptide(L)'
;MNVQSKITLTAAEEALVAAFGRLSGSLPGNADVTMERDRLAGELRKTGLPTRRIEAWHYTDLRNLLRTVPDDAGEAVNPVPALLEGSAVLPLVQGRAGDGPGIDGVERRKVSDALSNGDEAVRFALSHADDAIGRINGALVSDGYALDIGASLDAPLELQVVHGGGQVHTRNRLNFAEGVTGMVIERHVAPLGAAALVSNLTALTLGKDAEITYVVMQQQGVDDTHLGKLKIELGENAKLKLLIVNAGGKLVRHEIDCAVVGEGADLMLRGVNLLGGDTHTDITFDLGHNVANTTSTEIIRNVVFDKAKGVFQGLIRVAPDAQRTDAKMSCNTLLMSDFGSFNAKPELEIFADDVQCGHGATVTDIDPNHLYYLMARGIPRK
;
A
#
# COMPACT_ATOMS: atom_id res chain seq x y z
N MET A 1 -17.79 6.89 -36.50
CA MET A 1 -17.22 7.90 -35.57
C MET A 1 -17.72 7.57 -34.18
N ASN A 2 -16.90 6.94 -33.35
CA ASN A 2 -17.23 6.77 -31.93
C ASN A 2 -17.04 8.11 -31.25
N VAL A 3 -18.12 8.80 -30.98
CA VAL A 3 -18.11 9.96 -30.08
C VAL A 3 -17.82 9.42 -28.70
N GLN A 4 -16.54 9.45 -28.26
CA GLN A 4 -16.21 9.24 -26.87
C GLN A 4 -16.95 10.32 -26.08
N SER A 5 -17.99 9.95 -25.35
CA SER A 5 -18.73 10.86 -24.47
C SER A 5 -17.71 11.43 -23.47
N LYS A 6 -17.50 12.74 -23.51
CA LYS A 6 -16.61 13.45 -22.61
C LYS A 6 -17.14 13.20 -21.18
N ILE A 7 -16.33 12.54 -20.35
CA ILE A 7 -16.71 12.31 -18.94
C ILE A 7 -16.81 13.68 -18.26
N THR A 8 -17.88 13.91 -17.53
CA THR A 8 -17.97 15.05 -16.62
C THR A 8 -17.20 14.69 -15.35
N LEU A 9 -16.14 15.41 -15.06
CA LEU A 9 -15.31 15.23 -13.87
C LEU A 9 -16.09 15.65 -12.61
N THR A 10 -15.84 14.97 -11.49
CA THR A 10 -16.28 15.41 -10.17
C THR A 10 -15.41 16.55 -9.66
N ALA A 11 -15.85 17.26 -8.63
CA ALA A 11 -15.04 18.32 -8.01
C ALA A 11 -13.66 17.85 -7.53
N ALA A 12 -13.57 16.62 -7.00
CA ALA A 12 -12.31 16.02 -6.58
C ALA A 12 -11.40 15.71 -7.77
N GLU A 13 -11.95 15.17 -8.86
CA GLU A 13 -11.21 14.90 -10.10
C GLU A 13 -10.69 16.19 -10.74
N GLU A 14 -11.51 17.26 -10.77
CA GLU A 14 -11.10 18.58 -11.23
C GLU A 14 -9.97 19.16 -10.37
N ALA A 15 -10.09 19.00 -9.02
CA ALA A 15 -9.07 19.48 -8.08
C ALA A 15 -7.72 18.75 -8.28
N LEU A 16 -7.74 17.42 -8.49
CA LEU A 16 -6.52 16.64 -8.78
C LEU A 16 -5.85 17.11 -10.08
N VAL A 17 -6.62 17.27 -11.15
CA VAL A 17 -6.10 17.76 -12.44
C VAL A 17 -5.57 19.19 -12.32
N ALA A 18 -6.25 20.04 -11.54
CA ALA A 18 -5.80 21.40 -11.28
C ALA A 18 -4.52 21.45 -10.42
N ALA A 19 -4.40 20.57 -9.41
CA ALA A 19 -3.19 20.43 -8.59
C ALA A 19 -1.98 20.10 -9.47
N PHE A 20 -2.12 19.13 -10.38
CA PHE A 20 -1.06 18.85 -11.34
C PHE A 20 -0.67 20.11 -12.15
N GLY A 21 -1.65 20.86 -12.69
CA GLY A 21 -1.37 22.09 -13.44
C GLY A 21 -0.62 23.16 -12.62
N ARG A 22 -0.91 23.27 -11.31
CA ARG A 22 -0.19 24.21 -10.42
C ARG A 22 1.21 23.74 -10.07
N LEU A 23 1.39 22.44 -9.82
CA LEU A 23 2.62 21.85 -9.30
C LEU A 23 3.61 21.48 -10.39
N SER A 24 3.17 21.25 -11.63
CA SER A 24 3.98 20.70 -12.73
C SER A 24 5.33 21.38 -12.92
N GLY A 25 5.41 22.72 -12.77
CA GLY A 25 6.66 23.48 -12.89
C GLY A 25 7.63 23.35 -11.70
N SER A 26 7.19 22.78 -10.56
CA SER A 26 7.99 22.58 -9.35
C SER A 26 8.28 21.10 -9.04
N LEU A 27 7.65 20.19 -9.76
CA LEU A 27 7.88 18.76 -9.58
C LEU A 27 9.22 18.35 -10.20
N PRO A 28 9.98 17.44 -9.55
CA PRO A 28 11.26 16.97 -10.08
C PRO A 28 11.06 16.14 -11.35
N GLY A 29 11.98 16.25 -12.29
CA GLY A 29 11.98 15.43 -13.50
C GLY A 29 12.71 16.10 -14.65
N ASN A 30 13.29 15.30 -15.53
CA ASN A 30 13.76 15.73 -16.84
C ASN A 30 12.60 15.83 -17.86
N ALA A 31 12.89 16.09 -19.12
CA ALA A 31 11.87 16.23 -20.16
C ALA A 31 11.01 14.97 -20.32
N ASP A 32 11.60 13.77 -20.29
CA ASP A 32 10.88 12.50 -20.45
C ASP A 32 9.94 12.23 -19.27
N VAL A 33 10.40 12.49 -18.04
CA VAL A 33 9.60 12.39 -16.83
C VAL A 33 8.43 13.37 -16.88
N THR A 34 8.66 14.59 -17.35
CA THR A 34 7.62 15.62 -17.49
C THR A 34 6.56 15.19 -18.51
N MET A 35 6.98 14.67 -19.66
CA MET A 35 6.04 14.15 -20.67
C MET A 35 5.19 12.99 -20.12
N GLU A 36 5.79 12.11 -19.33
CA GLU A 36 5.05 10.99 -18.72
C GLU A 36 4.06 11.48 -17.67
N ARG A 37 4.41 12.48 -16.85
CA ARG A 37 3.50 13.14 -15.92
C ARG A 37 2.30 13.76 -16.65
N ASP A 38 2.54 14.47 -17.74
CA ASP A 38 1.49 15.06 -18.59
C ASP A 38 0.57 13.99 -19.16
N ARG A 39 1.14 12.85 -19.60
CA ARG A 39 0.38 11.71 -20.10
C ARG A 39 -0.54 11.14 -19.01
N LEU A 40 -0.01 10.90 -17.80
CA LEU A 40 -0.77 10.33 -16.66
C LEU A 40 -1.88 11.28 -16.19
N ALA A 41 -1.60 12.56 -16.05
CA ALA A 41 -2.60 13.59 -15.74
C ALA A 41 -3.66 13.71 -16.84
N GLY A 42 -3.25 13.60 -18.11
CA GLY A 42 -4.15 13.56 -19.26
C GLY A 42 -5.06 12.35 -19.28
N GLU A 43 -4.58 11.18 -18.86
CA GLU A 43 -5.40 9.98 -18.69
C GLU A 43 -6.41 10.16 -17.57
N LEU A 44 -6.00 10.66 -16.40
CA LEU A 44 -6.92 10.97 -15.29
C LEU A 44 -8.05 11.93 -15.75
N ARG A 45 -7.71 12.94 -16.54
CA ARG A 45 -8.70 13.86 -17.12
C ARG A 45 -9.69 13.17 -18.08
N LYS A 46 -9.25 12.14 -18.80
CA LYS A 46 -10.08 11.42 -19.77
C LYS A 46 -10.96 10.36 -19.13
N THR A 47 -10.42 9.62 -18.15
CA THR A 47 -11.08 8.45 -17.57
C THR A 47 -11.75 8.73 -16.22
N GLY A 48 -11.32 9.77 -15.51
CA GLY A 48 -11.69 10.05 -14.13
C GLY A 48 -11.13 9.01 -13.16
N LEU A 49 -11.61 9.06 -11.93
CA LEU A 49 -11.33 8.08 -10.88
C LEU A 49 -12.14 6.80 -11.08
N PRO A 50 -11.63 5.64 -10.63
CA PRO A 50 -12.33 4.37 -10.81
C PRO A 50 -13.65 4.32 -10.02
N THR A 51 -14.61 3.64 -10.64
CA THR A 51 -15.91 3.34 -10.06
C THR A 51 -16.03 1.84 -9.82
N ARG A 52 -17.10 1.41 -9.12
CA ARG A 52 -17.44 -0.01 -8.91
C ARG A 52 -17.60 -0.84 -10.19
N ARG A 53 -17.54 -0.24 -11.38
CA ARG A 53 -17.59 -0.95 -12.67
C ARG A 53 -16.26 -1.59 -13.03
N ILE A 54 -15.17 -1.12 -12.40
CA ILE A 54 -13.84 -1.70 -12.55
C ILE A 54 -13.71 -2.77 -11.46
N GLU A 55 -13.36 -3.99 -11.85
CA GLU A 55 -13.36 -5.16 -10.96
C GLU A 55 -12.55 -4.93 -9.68
N ALA A 56 -11.30 -4.47 -9.80
CA ALA A 56 -10.43 -4.18 -8.65
C ALA A 56 -10.97 -3.07 -7.72
N TRP A 57 -11.98 -2.30 -8.17
CA TRP A 57 -12.58 -1.18 -7.44
C TRP A 57 -14.05 -1.41 -7.10
N HIS A 58 -14.55 -2.65 -7.29
CA HIS A 58 -15.96 -2.97 -7.12
C HIS A 58 -16.51 -2.60 -5.73
N TYR A 59 -15.73 -2.84 -4.68
CA TYR A 59 -16.12 -2.54 -3.30
C TYR A 59 -15.65 -1.16 -2.81
N THR A 60 -14.74 -0.51 -3.56
CA THR A 60 -14.16 0.80 -3.21
C THR A 60 -14.33 1.76 -4.39
N ASP A 61 -15.52 2.34 -4.52
CA ASP A 61 -15.83 3.33 -5.56
C ASP A 61 -15.09 4.64 -5.25
N LEU A 62 -13.83 4.75 -5.71
CA LEU A 62 -12.97 5.90 -5.38
C LEU A 62 -13.60 7.21 -5.85
N ARG A 63 -14.27 7.21 -7.00
CA ARG A 63 -14.93 8.39 -7.55
C ARG A 63 -16.02 8.95 -6.64
N ASN A 64 -16.75 8.07 -5.93
CA ASN A 64 -17.80 8.46 -5.00
C ASN A 64 -17.28 8.69 -3.58
N LEU A 65 -16.19 8.01 -3.18
CA LEU A 65 -15.62 8.12 -1.83
C LEU A 65 -14.71 9.35 -1.69
N LEU A 66 -13.87 9.65 -2.67
CA LEU A 66 -13.02 10.84 -2.70
C LEU A 66 -13.84 12.04 -3.22
N ARG A 67 -14.45 12.78 -2.31
CA ARG A 67 -15.30 13.92 -2.66
C ARG A 67 -14.57 15.26 -2.69
N THR A 68 -13.54 15.36 -1.88
CA THR A 68 -12.73 16.59 -1.73
C THR A 68 -11.26 16.22 -1.77
N VAL A 69 -10.45 17.09 -2.34
CA VAL A 69 -8.99 16.99 -2.32
C VAL A 69 -8.49 18.19 -1.53
N PRO A 70 -7.65 18.00 -0.51
CA PRO A 70 -7.06 19.08 0.26
C PRO A 70 -6.21 20.02 -0.62
N ASP A 71 -5.90 21.19 -0.11
CA ASP A 71 -4.94 22.12 -0.74
C ASP A 71 -3.57 21.46 -0.96
N ASP A 72 -2.78 22.00 -1.87
CA ASP A 72 -1.50 21.41 -2.28
C ASP A 72 -0.49 21.33 -1.11
N ALA A 73 -0.52 22.29 -0.18
CA ALA A 73 0.39 22.36 0.95
C ALA A 73 -0.36 22.11 2.28
N GLY A 74 0.27 21.33 3.17
CA GLY A 74 -0.14 21.20 4.55
C GLY A 74 0.67 22.11 5.48
N GLU A 75 0.36 22.04 6.78
CA GLU A 75 1.09 22.74 7.83
C GLU A 75 2.49 22.13 8.04
N ALA A 76 3.43 22.95 8.51
CA ALA A 76 4.77 22.47 8.82
C ALA A 76 4.75 21.49 10.00
N VAL A 77 5.39 20.36 9.83
CA VAL A 77 5.51 19.30 10.85
C VAL A 77 6.95 18.82 10.95
N ASN A 78 7.27 18.20 12.07
CA ASN A 78 8.56 17.55 12.30
C ASN A 78 8.40 16.04 12.31
N PRO A 79 9.47 15.28 12.06
CA PRO A 79 9.49 13.85 12.32
C PRO A 79 9.08 13.55 13.76
N VAL A 80 8.42 12.40 13.97
CA VAL A 80 8.03 11.94 15.31
C VAL A 80 9.07 10.93 15.84
N PRO A 81 9.07 10.60 17.13
CA PRO A 81 9.94 9.53 17.63
C PRO A 81 9.76 8.23 16.87
N ALA A 82 10.84 7.50 16.69
CA ALA A 82 10.84 6.20 16.03
C ALA A 82 9.81 5.25 16.66
N LEU A 83 9.19 4.38 15.85
CA LEU A 83 8.25 3.37 16.35
C LEU A 83 8.92 2.36 17.26
N LEU A 84 10.12 1.92 16.89
CA LEU A 84 10.97 1.06 17.72
C LEU A 84 12.22 1.83 18.14
N GLU A 85 12.58 1.74 19.42
CA GLU A 85 13.80 2.34 19.92
C GLU A 85 15.02 1.80 19.17
N GLY A 86 15.95 2.68 18.81
CA GLY A 86 17.15 2.33 18.05
C GLY A 86 16.98 2.26 16.55
N SER A 87 15.78 2.48 15.99
CA SER A 87 15.59 2.51 14.54
C SER A 87 16.36 3.66 13.89
N ALA A 88 16.93 3.38 12.70
CA ALA A 88 17.47 4.40 11.82
C ALA A 88 16.32 5.07 11.04
N VAL A 89 15.98 6.33 11.39
CA VAL A 89 14.83 7.03 10.79
C VAL A 89 15.25 7.80 9.54
N LEU A 90 14.58 7.50 8.42
CA LEU A 90 14.64 8.28 7.17
C LEU A 90 13.31 9.04 7.00
N PRO A 91 13.27 10.35 7.28
CA PRO A 91 12.03 11.10 7.30
C PRO A 91 11.60 11.55 5.89
N LEU A 92 10.32 11.39 5.60
CA LEU A 92 9.62 11.92 4.43
C LEU A 92 8.58 12.94 4.94
N VAL A 93 8.99 14.20 5.08
CA VAL A 93 8.13 15.26 5.65
C VAL A 93 7.44 16.02 4.52
N GLN A 94 6.11 16.10 4.54
CA GLN A 94 5.30 16.75 3.49
C GLN A 94 5.73 16.30 2.09
N GLY A 95 5.99 14.98 1.93
CA GLY A 95 6.39 14.41 0.65
C GLY A 95 7.82 14.71 0.21
N ARG A 96 8.69 15.24 1.09
CA ARG A 96 10.10 15.56 0.80
C ARG A 96 11.03 14.66 1.63
N ALA A 97 11.99 14.05 0.97
CA ALA A 97 13.01 13.25 1.62
C ALA A 97 13.97 14.16 2.40
N GLY A 98 14.00 13.97 3.72
CA GLY A 98 14.91 14.68 4.62
C GLY A 98 16.30 14.04 4.68
N ASP A 99 17.13 14.62 5.50
CA ASP A 99 18.41 14.01 5.86
C ASP A 99 18.17 13.01 7.01
N GLY A 100 18.84 11.87 6.94
CA GLY A 100 18.79 10.84 7.96
C GLY A 100 20.20 10.31 8.24
N PRO A 101 20.37 9.43 9.24
CA PRO A 101 21.67 8.86 9.56
C PRO A 101 22.27 8.11 8.37
N GLY A 102 23.59 8.00 8.31
CA GLY A 102 24.26 6.99 7.51
C GLY A 102 23.91 5.61 8.03
N ILE A 103 23.71 4.65 7.14
CA ILE A 103 23.39 3.25 7.49
C ILE A 103 24.40 2.39 6.74
N ASP A 104 25.13 1.58 7.47
CA ASP A 104 26.17 0.75 6.87
C ASP A 104 25.59 -0.22 5.84
N GLY A 105 26.22 -0.30 4.68
CA GLY A 105 25.77 -1.14 3.58
C GLY A 105 24.52 -0.66 2.84
N VAL A 106 24.02 0.56 3.13
CA VAL A 106 22.88 1.17 2.43
C VAL A 106 23.33 2.36 1.59
N GLU A 107 23.28 2.20 0.28
CA GLU A 107 23.36 3.32 -0.65
C GLU A 107 22.01 4.02 -0.77
N ARG A 108 21.98 5.31 -0.51
CA ARG A 108 20.76 6.12 -0.46
C ARG A 108 20.80 7.24 -1.49
N ARG A 109 19.75 7.34 -2.29
CA ARG A 109 19.49 8.45 -3.22
C ARG A 109 18.09 9.00 -2.98
N LYS A 110 17.89 10.30 -3.19
CA LYS A 110 16.55 10.90 -3.21
C LYS A 110 15.89 10.61 -4.56
N VAL A 111 14.60 10.31 -4.53
CA VAL A 111 13.84 10.05 -5.76
C VAL A 111 13.74 11.30 -6.62
N SER A 112 13.67 12.50 -5.99
CA SER A 112 13.71 13.78 -6.71
C SER A 112 14.96 13.94 -7.58
N ASP A 113 16.13 13.52 -7.08
CA ASP A 113 17.38 13.57 -7.83
C ASP A 113 17.38 12.54 -8.98
N ALA A 114 16.93 11.32 -8.68
CA ALA A 114 16.82 10.26 -9.67
C ALA A 114 15.88 10.64 -10.82
N LEU A 115 14.73 11.23 -10.53
CA LEU A 115 13.78 11.73 -11.52
C LEU A 115 14.38 12.85 -12.37
N SER A 116 15.10 13.77 -11.75
CA SER A 116 15.76 14.89 -12.45
C SER A 116 16.87 14.40 -13.39
N ASN A 117 17.56 13.33 -13.02
CA ASN A 117 18.59 12.69 -13.83
C ASN A 117 18.04 11.70 -14.88
N GLY A 118 16.73 11.38 -14.83
CA GLY A 118 16.10 10.43 -15.73
C GLY A 118 16.42 8.97 -15.42
N ASP A 119 16.67 8.65 -14.14
CA ASP A 119 16.91 7.29 -13.68
C ASP A 119 15.68 6.39 -13.94
N GLU A 120 15.85 5.36 -14.77
CA GLU A 120 14.77 4.45 -15.17
C GLU A 120 14.26 3.58 -14.02
N ALA A 121 15.09 3.31 -13.01
CA ALA A 121 14.71 2.50 -11.85
C ALA A 121 13.57 3.10 -11.02
N VAL A 122 13.31 4.40 -11.14
CA VAL A 122 12.20 5.10 -10.47
C VAL A 122 11.09 5.52 -11.42
N ARG A 123 11.15 5.14 -12.71
CA ARG A 123 10.13 5.48 -13.71
C ARG A 123 8.75 4.90 -13.37
N PHE A 124 7.73 5.55 -13.87
CA PHE A 124 6.32 5.39 -13.54
C PHE A 124 5.65 4.18 -14.23
N ALA A 125 6.20 2.97 -14.04
CA ALA A 125 5.55 1.79 -14.55
C ALA A 125 4.22 1.54 -13.83
N LEU A 126 3.10 1.69 -14.57
CA LEU A 126 1.79 1.28 -14.09
C LEU A 126 1.74 -0.24 -14.01
N SER A 127 1.03 -0.80 -13.02
CA SER A 127 0.83 -2.25 -12.92
C SER A 127 -0.11 -2.77 -14.00
N HIS A 128 -1.15 -1.99 -14.32
CA HIS A 128 -2.18 -2.32 -15.31
C HIS A 128 -2.86 -1.03 -15.81
N ALA A 129 -3.71 -1.17 -16.82
CA ALA A 129 -4.40 -0.03 -17.46
C ALA A 129 -5.29 0.77 -16.51
N ASP A 130 -5.83 0.13 -15.47
CA ASP A 130 -6.75 0.74 -14.49
C ASP A 130 -6.06 1.16 -13.18
N ASP A 131 -4.71 1.23 -13.17
CA ASP A 131 -3.91 1.61 -12.01
C ASP A 131 -4.08 3.10 -11.66
N ALA A 132 -5.14 3.40 -10.92
CA ALA A 132 -5.46 4.77 -10.52
C ALA A 132 -4.46 5.34 -9.50
N ILE A 133 -3.98 4.52 -8.57
CA ILE A 133 -2.98 4.93 -7.57
C ILE A 133 -1.66 5.27 -8.27
N GLY A 134 -1.21 4.39 -9.16
CA GLY A 134 -0.01 4.64 -9.97
C GLY A 134 -0.11 5.90 -10.83
N ARG A 135 -1.30 6.20 -11.41
CA ARG A 135 -1.52 7.44 -12.18
C ARG A 135 -1.42 8.69 -11.33
N ILE A 136 -2.13 8.72 -10.18
CA ILE A 136 -2.10 9.86 -9.26
C ILE A 136 -0.67 10.07 -8.75
N ASN A 137 -0.04 9.01 -8.26
CA ASN A 137 1.33 9.08 -7.77
C ASN A 137 2.30 9.49 -8.87
N GLY A 138 2.24 8.86 -10.04
CA GLY A 138 3.11 9.18 -11.17
C GLY A 138 3.00 10.63 -11.62
N ALA A 139 1.79 11.20 -11.66
CA ALA A 139 1.60 12.60 -12.02
C ALA A 139 2.17 13.57 -10.97
N LEU A 140 2.02 13.26 -9.67
CA LEU A 140 2.20 14.22 -8.58
C LEU A 140 3.39 13.91 -7.63
N VAL A 141 4.07 12.76 -7.75
CA VAL A 141 5.17 12.40 -6.85
C VAL A 141 6.23 13.50 -6.77
N SER A 142 6.54 13.90 -5.53
CA SER A 142 7.48 14.97 -5.25
C SER A 142 8.86 14.44 -4.86
N ASP A 143 8.93 13.35 -4.05
CA ASP A 143 10.19 12.79 -3.59
C ASP A 143 9.99 11.38 -2.98
N GLY A 144 11.05 10.86 -2.37
CA GLY A 144 11.14 9.59 -1.68
C GLY A 144 12.57 9.10 -1.60
N TYR A 145 12.74 7.82 -1.30
CA TYR A 145 14.06 7.20 -1.23
C TYR A 145 14.21 6.05 -2.22
N ALA A 146 15.35 6.03 -2.91
CA ALA A 146 15.86 4.87 -3.60
C ALA A 146 17.02 4.31 -2.78
N LEU A 147 16.84 3.11 -2.23
CA LEU A 147 17.78 2.44 -1.34
C LEU A 147 18.28 1.16 -1.99
N ASP A 148 19.60 1.03 -2.13
CA ASP A 148 20.27 -0.21 -2.48
C ASP A 148 20.95 -0.74 -1.22
N ILE A 149 20.44 -1.87 -0.69
CA ILE A 149 20.81 -2.44 0.61
C ILE A 149 21.67 -3.65 0.36
N GLY A 150 22.98 -3.48 0.51
CA GLY A 150 24.00 -4.47 0.21
C GLY A 150 24.52 -5.25 1.43
N ALA A 151 24.09 -4.87 2.65
CA ALA A 151 24.45 -5.57 3.88
C ALA A 151 23.22 -5.70 4.80
N SER A 152 23.27 -6.67 5.72
CA SER A 152 22.20 -6.86 6.70
C SER A 152 22.05 -5.67 7.62
N LEU A 153 20.82 -5.34 7.99
CA LEU A 153 20.49 -4.21 8.85
C LEU A 153 20.59 -4.63 10.32
N ASP A 154 21.52 -4.07 11.07
CA ASP A 154 21.69 -4.34 12.50
C ASP A 154 20.56 -3.74 13.35
N ALA A 155 19.94 -2.67 12.87
CA ALA A 155 18.80 -1.99 13.49
C ALA A 155 17.66 -1.82 12.48
N PRO A 156 16.39 -1.70 12.94
CA PRO A 156 15.29 -1.41 12.03
C PRO A 156 15.51 -0.10 11.26
N LEU A 157 15.20 -0.11 9.98
CA LEU A 157 15.13 1.07 9.14
C LEU A 157 13.69 1.59 9.12
N GLU A 158 13.43 2.83 9.57
CA GLU A 158 12.10 3.43 9.55
C GLU A 158 12.01 4.51 8.47
N LEU A 159 11.21 4.23 7.42
CA LEU A 159 10.73 5.24 6.46
C LEU A 159 9.54 5.94 7.10
N GLN A 160 9.69 7.17 7.51
CA GLN A 160 8.68 7.89 8.28
C GLN A 160 8.01 8.97 7.43
N VAL A 161 6.81 8.66 6.89
CA VAL A 161 6.00 9.60 6.13
C VAL A 161 5.15 10.41 7.09
N VAL A 162 5.49 11.69 7.26
CA VAL A 162 4.86 12.61 8.21
C VAL A 162 4.25 13.78 7.47
N HIS A 163 3.01 14.13 7.80
CA HIS A 163 2.33 15.27 7.19
C HIS A 163 1.47 16.06 8.17
N GLY A 164 1.27 17.33 7.87
CA GLY A 164 0.35 18.25 8.55
C GLY A 164 -0.84 18.62 7.67
N GLY A 165 -1.40 17.64 6.95
CA GLY A 165 -2.48 17.84 5.98
C GLY A 165 -1.96 18.09 4.56
N GLY A 166 -2.87 18.46 3.64
CA GLY A 166 -2.55 18.79 2.26
C GLY A 166 -2.37 17.57 1.35
N GLN A 167 -1.61 17.73 0.28
CA GLN A 167 -1.31 16.64 -0.65
C GLN A 167 0.12 16.14 -0.47
N VAL A 168 0.27 14.82 -0.32
CA VAL A 168 1.55 14.15 -0.08
C VAL A 168 1.71 12.98 -1.05
N HIS A 169 2.67 13.07 -1.96
CA HIS A 169 2.89 12.07 -2.98
C HIS A 169 4.33 11.60 -2.94
N THR A 170 4.54 10.37 -2.43
CA THR A 170 5.88 9.80 -2.21
C THR A 170 6.07 8.51 -3.00
N ARG A 171 7.33 8.22 -3.32
CA ARG A 171 7.71 6.97 -3.97
C ARG A 171 9.02 6.44 -3.39
N ASN A 172 9.03 5.17 -3.03
CA ASN A 172 10.23 4.52 -2.54
C ASN A 172 10.60 3.31 -3.41
N ARG A 173 11.88 3.01 -3.50
CA ARG A 173 12.41 1.79 -4.07
C ARG A 173 13.45 1.23 -3.10
N LEU A 174 13.26 -0.01 -2.68
CA LEU A 174 14.18 -0.73 -1.82
C LEU A 174 14.63 -2.01 -2.54
N ASN A 175 15.90 -2.12 -2.77
CA ASN A 175 16.52 -3.27 -3.40
C ASN A 175 17.47 -3.95 -2.40
N PHE A 176 17.14 -5.17 -2.01
CA PHE A 176 17.92 -5.98 -1.07
C PHE A 176 18.78 -6.96 -1.84
N ALA A 177 20.09 -6.88 -1.65
CA ALA A 177 21.04 -7.77 -2.30
C ALA A 177 20.94 -9.22 -1.77
N GLU A 178 21.65 -10.13 -2.39
CA GLU A 178 21.73 -11.54 -1.99
C GLU A 178 22.13 -11.70 -0.51
N GLY A 179 21.39 -12.54 0.24
CA GLY A 179 21.67 -12.90 1.63
C GLY A 179 21.41 -11.80 2.67
N VAL A 180 20.90 -10.64 2.27
CA VAL A 180 20.62 -9.53 3.19
C VAL A 180 19.46 -9.88 4.13
N THR A 181 19.63 -9.60 5.41
CA THR A 181 18.59 -9.74 6.43
C THR A 181 18.30 -8.41 7.10
N GLY A 182 17.05 -8.20 7.56
CA GLY A 182 16.73 -6.97 8.28
C GLY A 182 15.26 -6.69 8.46
N MET A 183 14.98 -5.55 9.10
CA MET A 183 13.62 -5.04 9.28
C MET A 183 13.52 -3.63 8.72
N VAL A 184 12.43 -3.40 7.97
CA VAL A 184 12.04 -2.06 7.50
C VAL A 184 10.64 -1.76 7.99
N ILE A 185 10.44 -0.54 8.46
CA ILE A 185 9.14 -0.01 8.91
C ILE A 185 8.79 1.17 8.00
N GLU A 186 7.72 1.08 7.26
CA GLU A 186 7.11 2.19 6.54
C GLU A 186 5.96 2.73 7.39
N ARG A 187 6.17 3.89 7.99
CA ARG A 187 5.22 4.47 8.94
C ARG A 187 4.60 5.74 8.41
N HIS A 188 3.27 5.80 8.39
CA HIS A 188 2.49 6.95 7.96
C HIS A 188 1.83 7.61 9.18
N VAL A 189 2.12 8.90 9.42
CA VAL A 189 1.71 9.62 10.65
C VAL A 189 1.21 11.02 10.33
N ALA A 190 0.12 11.42 10.98
CA ALA A 190 -0.48 12.75 10.89
C ALA A 190 -0.58 13.41 12.28
N PRO A 191 0.47 14.03 12.80
CA PRO A 191 0.48 14.53 14.18
C PRO A 191 -0.48 15.69 14.44
N LEU A 192 -0.88 16.44 13.41
CA LEU A 192 -1.80 17.58 13.55
C LEU A 192 -3.25 17.24 13.25
N GLY A 193 -3.53 16.06 12.68
CA GLY A 193 -4.89 15.63 12.34
C GLY A 193 -5.58 16.43 11.23
N ALA A 194 -4.85 17.30 10.51
CA ALA A 194 -5.39 18.02 9.35
C ALA A 194 -5.53 17.08 8.16
N ALA A 195 -6.65 17.18 7.42
CA ALA A 195 -6.96 16.30 6.31
C ALA A 195 -5.88 16.28 5.22
N ALA A 196 -5.49 15.08 4.80
CA ALA A 196 -4.53 14.90 3.71
C ALA A 196 -5.05 13.93 2.63
N LEU A 197 -4.53 14.12 1.41
CA LEU A 197 -4.51 13.11 0.38
C LEU A 197 -3.07 12.60 0.23
N VAL A 198 -2.84 11.38 0.68
CA VAL A 198 -1.55 10.71 0.58
C VAL A 198 -1.60 9.68 -0.54
N SER A 199 -0.69 9.75 -1.51
CA SER A 199 -0.40 8.61 -2.38
C SER A 199 1.05 8.17 -2.18
N ASN A 200 1.22 6.92 -1.77
CA ASN A 200 2.54 6.34 -1.56
C ASN A 200 2.71 5.08 -2.42
N LEU A 201 3.81 5.01 -3.16
CA LEU A 201 4.17 3.83 -3.91
C LEU A 201 5.54 3.35 -3.45
N THR A 202 5.62 2.09 -3.01
CA THR A 202 6.89 1.45 -2.62
C THR A 202 7.13 0.20 -3.46
N ALA A 203 8.31 0.10 -4.05
CA ALA A 203 8.77 -1.08 -4.76
C ALA A 203 9.84 -1.80 -3.94
N LEU A 204 9.64 -3.10 -3.69
CA LEU A 204 10.55 -3.97 -2.96
C LEU A 204 11.06 -5.06 -3.89
N THR A 205 12.37 -5.21 -4.00
CA THR A 205 13.00 -6.34 -4.68
C THR A 205 13.90 -7.07 -3.70
N LEU A 206 13.62 -8.34 -3.45
CA LEU A 206 14.43 -9.20 -2.60
C LEU A 206 15.29 -10.11 -3.47
N GLY A 207 16.60 -9.95 -3.38
CA GLY A 207 17.57 -10.81 -4.03
C GLY A 207 17.57 -12.24 -3.46
N LYS A 208 18.36 -13.11 -4.05
CA LYS A 208 18.52 -14.50 -3.62
C LYS A 208 18.86 -14.59 -2.13
N ASP A 209 18.22 -15.54 -1.42
CA ASP A 209 18.44 -15.83 0.00
C ASP A 209 18.24 -14.61 0.94
N ALA A 210 17.65 -13.49 0.48
CA ALA A 210 17.33 -12.35 1.34
C ALA A 210 16.16 -12.67 2.28
N GLU A 211 16.27 -12.26 3.55
CA GLU A 211 15.19 -12.45 4.55
C GLU A 211 14.82 -11.14 5.22
N ILE A 212 13.66 -10.57 4.84
CA ILE A 212 13.22 -9.24 5.25
C ILE A 212 11.90 -9.30 6.00
N THR A 213 11.83 -8.56 7.11
CA THR A 213 10.57 -8.18 7.75
C THR A 213 10.21 -6.76 7.33
N TYR A 214 9.08 -6.59 6.62
CA TYR A 214 8.58 -5.29 6.20
C TYR A 214 7.26 -4.98 6.89
N VAL A 215 7.21 -3.84 7.58
CA VAL A 215 6.04 -3.41 8.34
C VAL A 215 5.48 -2.13 7.75
N VAL A 216 4.21 -2.13 7.36
CA VAL A 216 3.45 -0.92 7.02
C VAL A 216 2.57 -0.57 8.21
N MET A 217 2.85 0.57 8.82
CA MET A 217 2.09 1.09 9.96
C MET A 217 1.35 2.36 9.54
N GLN A 218 0.06 2.24 9.29
CA GLN A 218 -0.78 3.37 8.93
C GLN A 218 -1.50 3.89 10.18
N GLN A 219 -1.11 5.10 10.61
CA GLN A 219 -1.61 5.81 11.81
C GLN A 219 -2.00 7.25 11.46
N GLN A 220 -2.64 7.45 10.32
CA GLN A 220 -3.03 8.77 9.83
C GLN A 220 -4.32 9.28 10.47
N GLY A 221 -4.61 10.56 10.27
CA GLY A 221 -5.77 11.24 10.85
C GLY A 221 -7.10 10.71 10.31
N VAL A 222 -8.16 10.89 11.09
CA VAL A 222 -9.52 10.40 10.77
C VAL A 222 -10.11 11.00 9.49
N ASP A 223 -9.57 12.10 8.99
CA ASP A 223 -10.00 12.76 7.76
C ASP A 223 -9.09 12.50 6.56
N ASP A 224 -8.05 11.69 6.74
CA ASP A 224 -7.07 11.40 5.70
C ASP A 224 -7.56 10.38 4.68
N THR A 225 -7.21 10.63 3.43
CA THR A 225 -7.27 9.63 2.35
C THR A 225 -5.86 9.11 2.08
N HIS A 226 -5.67 7.80 2.23
CA HIS A 226 -4.42 7.10 1.93
C HIS A 226 -4.59 6.13 0.77
N LEU A 227 -3.84 6.35 -0.29
CA LEU A 227 -3.77 5.50 -1.48
C LEU A 227 -2.36 4.90 -1.57
N GLY A 228 -2.17 3.74 -0.98
CA GLY A 228 -0.90 3.03 -0.91
C GLY A 228 -0.78 1.94 -1.97
N LYS A 229 0.43 1.77 -2.50
CA LYS A 229 0.75 0.67 -3.41
C LYS A 229 2.11 0.06 -3.06
N LEU A 230 2.14 -1.26 -2.93
CA LEU A 230 3.35 -2.06 -2.79
C LEU A 230 3.53 -2.93 -4.03
N LYS A 231 4.69 -2.82 -4.67
CA LYS A 231 5.14 -3.75 -5.72
C LYS A 231 6.28 -4.58 -5.16
N ILE A 232 6.13 -5.90 -5.19
CA ILE A 232 7.06 -6.82 -4.53
C ILE A 232 7.54 -7.86 -5.54
N GLU A 233 8.86 -8.08 -5.57
CA GLU A 233 9.46 -9.16 -6.34
C GLU A 233 10.34 -10.00 -5.41
N LEU A 234 10.10 -11.33 -5.39
CA LEU A 234 10.83 -12.27 -4.55
C LEU A 234 11.71 -13.17 -5.41
N GLY A 235 13.03 -13.06 -5.21
CA GLY A 235 14.04 -13.88 -5.85
C GLY A 235 14.16 -15.29 -5.24
N GLU A 236 15.16 -16.06 -5.69
CA GLU A 236 15.41 -17.45 -5.25
C GLU A 236 15.62 -17.52 -3.73
N ASN A 237 14.88 -18.42 -3.05
CA ASN A 237 14.88 -18.62 -1.59
C ASN A 237 14.62 -17.34 -0.77
N ALA A 238 14.16 -16.24 -1.38
CA ALA A 238 13.86 -15.02 -0.67
C ALA A 238 12.68 -15.22 0.30
N LYS A 239 12.77 -14.64 1.50
CA LYS A 239 11.72 -14.71 2.50
C LYS A 239 11.25 -13.31 2.89
N LEU A 240 9.97 -13.05 2.71
CA LEU A 240 9.35 -11.80 3.11
C LEU A 240 8.28 -12.02 4.18
N LYS A 241 8.47 -11.40 5.35
CA LYS A 241 7.42 -11.23 6.35
C LYS A 241 6.84 -9.82 6.20
N LEU A 242 5.66 -9.71 5.59
CA LEU A 242 4.96 -8.44 5.39
C LEU A 242 3.86 -8.29 6.43
N LEU A 243 3.95 -7.27 7.29
CA LEU A 243 2.92 -6.92 8.26
C LEU A 243 2.29 -5.59 7.88
N ILE A 244 0.97 -5.53 7.77
CA ILE A 244 0.21 -4.31 7.50
C ILE A 244 -0.73 -4.05 8.67
N VAL A 245 -0.62 -2.88 9.28
CA VAL A 245 -1.48 -2.45 10.38
C VAL A 245 -2.18 -1.16 9.99
N ASN A 246 -3.50 -1.21 9.88
CA ASN A 246 -4.34 -0.05 9.62
C ASN A 246 -5.11 0.34 10.88
N ALA A 247 -4.83 1.56 11.38
CA ALA A 247 -5.44 2.10 12.59
C ALA A 247 -5.65 3.63 12.42
N GLY A 248 -6.50 4.02 11.47
CA GLY A 248 -6.79 5.42 11.15
C GLY A 248 -7.15 5.63 9.69
N GLY A 249 -7.31 6.89 9.28
CA GLY A 249 -7.72 7.28 7.95
C GLY A 249 -9.24 7.21 7.73
N LYS A 250 -9.76 8.12 6.91
CA LYS A 250 -11.14 8.11 6.45
C LYS A 250 -11.35 7.12 5.30
N LEU A 251 -10.43 7.17 4.35
CA LEU A 251 -10.36 6.28 3.21
C LEU A 251 -8.93 5.75 3.10
N VAL A 252 -8.75 4.46 3.32
CA VAL A 252 -7.45 3.80 3.20
C VAL A 252 -7.56 2.70 2.15
N ARG A 253 -6.69 2.71 1.16
CA ARG A 253 -6.56 1.61 0.23
C ARG A 253 -5.09 1.24 0.05
N HIS A 254 -4.80 -0.04 0.26
CA HIS A 254 -3.52 -0.65 -0.08
C HIS A 254 -3.71 -1.62 -1.25
N GLU A 255 -3.02 -1.35 -2.36
CA GLU A 255 -2.84 -2.31 -3.45
C GLU A 255 -1.47 -2.96 -3.31
N ILE A 256 -1.44 -4.29 -3.33
CA ILE A 256 -0.21 -5.06 -3.15
C ILE A 256 -0.10 -6.04 -4.32
N ASP A 257 0.87 -5.79 -5.18
CA ASP A 257 1.21 -6.65 -6.31
C ASP A 257 2.50 -7.40 -5.95
N CYS A 258 2.43 -8.71 -5.79
CA CYS A 258 3.58 -9.54 -5.44
C CYS A 258 3.86 -10.58 -6.52
N ALA A 259 5.06 -10.59 -7.07
CA ALA A 259 5.55 -11.58 -8.01
C ALA A 259 6.62 -12.44 -7.35
N VAL A 260 6.35 -13.75 -7.25
CA VAL A 260 7.33 -14.74 -6.82
C VAL A 260 8.01 -15.28 -8.08
N VAL A 261 9.26 -14.89 -8.29
CA VAL A 261 10.04 -15.19 -9.52
C VAL A 261 11.22 -16.12 -9.27
N GLY A 262 11.53 -16.43 -8.01
CA GLY A 262 12.60 -17.36 -7.61
C GLY A 262 12.07 -18.60 -6.91
N GLU A 263 12.60 -19.79 -7.23
CA GLU A 263 12.25 -21.03 -6.55
C GLU A 263 12.63 -20.96 -5.06
N GLY A 264 11.87 -21.64 -4.21
CA GLY A 264 12.10 -21.69 -2.76
C GLY A 264 11.68 -20.42 -2.01
N ALA A 265 11.15 -19.40 -2.69
CA ALA A 265 10.70 -18.18 -2.04
C ALA A 265 9.48 -18.38 -1.15
N ASP A 266 9.42 -17.64 -0.06
CA ASP A 266 8.36 -17.71 0.97
C ASP A 266 7.81 -16.32 1.30
N LEU A 267 6.49 -16.15 1.17
CA LEU A 267 5.77 -14.94 1.57
C LEU A 267 4.90 -15.21 2.79
N MET A 268 5.10 -14.43 3.83
CA MET A 268 4.21 -14.37 4.99
C MET A 268 3.55 -13.00 5.07
N LEU A 269 2.29 -12.86 4.62
CA LEU A 269 1.50 -11.63 4.80
C LEU A 269 0.63 -11.74 6.06
N ARG A 270 0.70 -10.71 6.90
CA ARG A 270 -0.18 -10.52 8.08
C ARG A 270 -0.79 -9.13 8.02
N GLY A 271 -2.12 -9.06 8.01
CA GLY A 271 -2.87 -7.82 8.02
C GLY A 271 -3.71 -7.70 9.29
N VAL A 272 -3.67 -6.53 9.92
CA VAL A 272 -4.54 -6.17 11.04
C VAL A 272 -5.24 -4.85 10.73
N ASN A 273 -6.56 -4.87 10.71
CA ASN A 273 -7.40 -3.70 10.49
C ASN A 273 -8.24 -3.42 11.74
N LEU A 274 -8.01 -2.27 12.38
CA LEU A 274 -8.82 -1.75 13.48
C LEU A 274 -9.65 -0.59 12.95
N LEU A 275 -10.92 -0.86 12.63
CA LEU A 275 -11.80 0.03 11.89
C LEU A 275 -12.88 0.57 12.80
N GLY A 276 -13.01 1.90 12.89
CA GLY A 276 -14.01 2.57 13.71
C GLY A 276 -14.56 3.83 13.02
N GLY A 277 -15.56 4.46 13.63
CA GLY A 277 -16.22 5.64 13.08
C GLY A 277 -16.93 5.34 11.76
N ASP A 278 -16.62 6.10 10.71
CA ASP A 278 -17.14 5.94 9.35
C ASP A 278 -16.04 5.65 8.32
N THR A 279 -14.92 5.09 8.80
CA THR A 279 -13.76 4.77 7.94
C THR A 279 -14.12 3.76 6.85
N HIS A 280 -13.44 3.85 5.70
CA HIS A 280 -13.44 2.86 4.64
C HIS A 280 -12.02 2.37 4.40
N THR A 281 -11.72 1.11 4.70
CA THR A 281 -10.39 0.53 4.53
C THR A 281 -10.43 -0.68 3.62
N ASP A 282 -9.59 -0.69 2.59
CA ASP A 282 -9.52 -1.73 1.56
C ASP A 282 -8.07 -2.23 1.42
N ILE A 283 -7.88 -3.54 1.51
CA ILE A 283 -6.65 -4.22 1.11
C ILE A 283 -6.96 -5.08 -0.11
N THR A 284 -6.35 -4.73 -1.25
CA THR A 284 -6.39 -5.51 -2.48
C THR A 284 -5.01 -6.12 -2.71
N PHE A 285 -4.94 -7.45 -2.80
CA PHE A 285 -3.72 -8.22 -2.90
C PHE A 285 -3.75 -9.14 -4.12
N ASP A 286 -2.76 -9.04 -4.99
CA ASP A 286 -2.53 -9.91 -6.14
C ASP A 286 -1.16 -10.59 -5.99
N LEU A 287 -1.16 -11.92 -5.87
CA LEU A 287 0.04 -12.73 -5.71
C LEU A 287 0.19 -13.68 -6.87
N GLY A 288 1.28 -13.55 -7.61
CA GLY A 288 1.67 -14.48 -8.66
C GLY A 288 2.79 -15.42 -8.23
N HIS A 289 2.49 -16.72 -8.12
CA HIS A 289 3.51 -17.78 -8.07
C HIS A 289 3.88 -18.16 -9.50
N ASN A 290 5.07 -17.75 -9.94
CA ASN A 290 5.51 -17.90 -11.33
C ASN A 290 6.49 -19.05 -11.54
N VAL A 291 7.02 -19.63 -10.46
CA VAL A 291 8.03 -20.71 -10.46
C VAL A 291 7.69 -21.78 -9.42
N ALA A 292 8.30 -22.95 -9.54
CA ALA A 292 8.01 -24.09 -8.68
C ALA A 292 8.56 -23.92 -7.24
N ASN A 293 8.08 -24.79 -6.33
CA ASN A 293 8.59 -24.94 -4.95
C ASN A 293 8.46 -23.65 -4.10
N THR A 294 7.38 -22.91 -4.25
CA THR A 294 7.17 -21.65 -3.54
C THR A 294 6.05 -21.75 -2.50
N THR A 295 6.14 -20.94 -1.47
CA THR A 295 5.15 -20.94 -0.38
C THR A 295 4.60 -19.55 -0.11
N SER A 296 3.33 -19.48 0.29
CA SER A 296 2.75 -18.26 0.81
C SER A 296 1.69 -18.49 1.88
N THR A 297 1.61 -17.57 2.84
CA THR A 297 0.53 -17.57 3.84
C THR A 297 0.04 -16.15 4.08
N GLU A 298 -1.24 -15.90 3.78
CA GLU A 298 -1.89 -14.62 3.98
C GLU A 298 -2.94 -14.74 5.10
N ILE A 299 -2.74 -13.99 6.17
CA ILE A 299 -3.68 -13.95 7.30
C ILE A 299 -4.10 -12.51 7.57
N ILE A 300 -5.36 -12.20 7.30
CA ILE A 300 -5.95 -10.89 7.56
C ILE A 300 -6.94 -11.00 8.70
N ARG A 301 -6.82 -10.11 9.68
CA ARG A 301 -7.70 -10.00 10.85
C ARG A 301 -8.28 -8.62 10.93
N ASN A 302 -9.60 -8.54 11.06
CA ASN A 302 -10.32 -7.29 11.06
C ASN A 302 -11.23 -7.20 12.26
N VAL A 303 -11.25 -6.03 12.88
CA VAL A 303 -12.23 -5.68 13.92
C VAL A 303 -12.94 -4.41 13.47
N VAL A 304 -14.26 -4.47 13.35
CA VAL A 304 -15.08 -3.42 12.76
C VAL A 304 -16.07 -2.90 13.78
N PHE A 305 -15.95 -1.62 14.12
CA PHE A 305 -16.82 -0.90 15.02
C PHE A 305 -17.68 0.15 14.26
N ASP A 306 -18.66 0.71 14.92
CA ASP A 306 -19.48 1.82 14.47
C ASP A 306 -20.07 1.59 13.07
N LYS A 307 -19.81 2.51 12.12
CA LYS A 307 -20.26 2.46 10.72
C LYS A 307 -19.10 2.15 9.75
N ALA A 308 -17.97 1.71 10.29
CA ALA A 308 -16.79 1.43 9.50
C ALA A 308 -17.05 0.36 8.45
N LYS A 309 -16.35 0.48 7.33
CA LYS A 309 -16.42 -0.46 6.20
C LYS A 309 -15.03 -1.01 5.91
N GLY A 310 -14.92 -2.31 5.91
CA GLY A 310 -13.70 -2.99 5.50
C GLY A 310 -13.89 -3.76 4.21
N VAL A 311 -12.81 -3.88 3.45
CA VAL A 311 -12.73 -4.66 2.22
C VAL A 311 -11.43 -5.43 2.21
N PHE A 312 -11.50 -6.68 1.81
CA PHE A 312 -10.35 -7.49 1.43
C PHE A 312 -10.63 -8.18 0.11
N GLN A 313 -9.78 -7.94 -0.88
CA GLN A 313 -9.76 -8.65 -2.14
C GLN A 313 -8.39 -9.30 -2.25
N GLY A 314 -8.35 -10.63 -2.36
CA GLY A 314 -7.11 -11.37 -2.44
C GLY A 314 -7.15 -12.35 -3.61
N LEU A 315 -6.23 -12.23 -4.55
CA LEU A 315 -6.05 -13.16 -5.65
C LEU A 315 -4.70 -13.87 -5.50
N ILE A 316 -4.72 -15.20 -5.52
CA ILE A 316 -3.52 -16.01 -5.69
C ILE A 316 -3.58 -16.65 -7.07
N ARG A 317 -2.58 -16.37 -7.88
CA ARG A 317 -2.41 -16.95 -9.21
C ARG A 317 -1.19 -17.88 -9.20
N VAL A 318 -1.40 -19.12 -9.68
CA VAL A 318 -0.34 -20.13 -9.78
C VAL A 318 -0.14 -20.47 -11.26
N ALA A 319 1.03 -20.11 -11.79
CA ALA A 319 1.39 -20.34 -13.19
C ALA A 319 1.51 -21.85 -13.52
N PRO A 320 1.41 -22.28 -14.79
CA PRO A 320 1.51 -23.70 -15.15
C PRO A 320 2.79 -24.39 -14.66
N ASP A 321 3.90 -23.66 -14.68
CA ASP A 321 5.22 -24.19 -14.28
C ASP A 321 5.47 -24.07 -12.76
N ALA A 322 4.56 -23.42 -12.01
CA ALA A 322 4.69 -23.24 -10.57
C ALA A 322 4.22 -24.47 -9.77
N GLN A 323 4.78 -25.64 -10.11
CA GLN A 323 4.45 -26.90 -9.43
C GLN A 323 4.97 -26.90 -7.98
N ARG A 324 4.29 -27.63 -7.10
CA ARG A 324 4.57 -27.76 -5.67
C ARG A 324 4.46 -26.42 -4.91
N THR A 325 3.61 -25.53 -5.39
CA THR A 325 3.22 -24.33 -4.65
C THR A 325 2.32 -24.72 -3.48
N ASP A 326 2.62 -24.21 -2.26
CA ASP A 326 1.74 -24.27 -1.08
C ASP A 326 1.30 -22.85 -0.70
N ALA A 327 0.05 -22.49 -1.00
CA ALA A 327 -0.49 -21.14 -0.81
C ALA A 327 -1.79 -21.16 -0.02
N LYS A 328 -1.85 -20.42 1.10
CA LYS A 328 -3.00 -20.42 2.01
C LYS A 328 -3.40 -19.02 2.42
N MET A 329 -4.64 -18.62 2.11
CA MET A 329 -5.20 -17.32 2.42
C MET A 329 -6.35 -17.44 3.43
N SER A 330 -6.37 -16.57 4.44
CA SER A 330 -7.42 -16.51 5.46
C SER A 330 -7.75 -15.08 5.84
N CYS A 331 -9.01 -14.68 5.63
CA CYS A 331 -9.53 -13.38 6.06
C CYS A 331 -10.65 -13.58 7.07
N ASN A 332 -10.45 -13.13 8.31
CA ASN A 332 -11.46 -13.25 9.36
C ASN A 332 -11.79 -11.88 9.93
N THR A 333 -13.09 -11.60 10.01
CA THR A 333 -13.62 -10.32 10.47
C THR A 333 -14.56 -10.51 11.63
N LEU A 334 -14.34 -9.73 12.68
CA LEU A 334 -15.25 -9.59 13.80
C LEU A 334 -16.01 -8.28 13.67
N LEU A 335 -17.32 -8.36 13.49
CA LEU A 335 -18.21 -7.21 13.51
C LEU A 335 -18.64 -6.93 14.95
N MET A 336 -18.33 -5.72 15.43
CA MET A 336 -18.64 -5.27 16.80
C MET A 336 -19.80 -4.26 16.79
N SER A 337 -20.44 -4.03 15.64
CA SER A 337 -21.55 -3.11 15.46
C SER A 337 -22.47 -3.58 14.33
N ASP A 338 -23.77 -3.43 14.51
CA ASP A 338 -24.80 -3.73 13.50
C ASP A 338 -24.72 -2.80 12.27
N PHE A 339 -24.01 -1.68 12.37
CA PHE A 339 -23.87 -0.70 11.29
C PHE A 339 -22.55 -0.86 10.52
N GLY A 340 -21.60 -1.63 11.06
CA GLY A 340 -20.35 -1.97 10.41
C GLY A 340 -20.54 -3.00 9.30
N SER A 341 -19.66 -3.00 8.32
CA SER A 341 -19.71 -3.98 7.24
C SER A 341 -18.32 -4.38 6.78
N PHE A 342 -18.21 -5.61 6.29
CA PHE A 342 -16.96 -6.11 5.70
C PHE A 342 -17.26 -6.95 4.45
N ASN A 343 -16.52 -6.69 3.37
CA ASN A 343 -16.56 -7.48 2.15
C ASN A 343 -15.25 -8.24 1.99
N ALA A 344 -15.32 -9.56 1.89
CA ALA A 344 -14.17 -10.41 1.64
C ALA A 344 -14.35 -11.13 0.31
N LYS A 345 -13.38 -10.99 -0.59
CA LYS A 345 -13.35 -11.63 -1.91
C LYS A 345 -12.00 -12.34 -2.10
N PRO A 346 -11.82 -13.55 -1.53
CA PRO A 346 -10.64 -14.36 -1.83
C PRO A 346 -10.85 -15.14 -3.14
N GLU A 347 -9.84 -15.16 -4.01
CA GLU A 347 -9.85 -15.78 -5.34
C GLU A 347 -8.60 -16.63 -5.56
N LEU A 348 -8.75 -17.70 -6.33
CA LEU A 348 -7.66 -18.59 -6.75
C LEU A 348 -7.74 -18.80 -8.26
N GLU A 349 -6.63 -18.57 -8.96
CA GLU A 349 -6.43 -18.92 -10.37
C GLU A 349 -5.28 -19.91 -10.48
N ILE A 350 -5.58 -21.19 -10.55
CA ILE A 350 -4.58 -22.26 -10.47
C ILE A 350 -4.45 -22.93 -11.84
N PHE A 351 -3.27 -22.86 -12.43
CA PHE A 351 -2.93 -23.44 -13.72
C PHE A 351 -1.91 -24.58 -13.62
N ALA A 352 -1.47 -24.96 -12.40
CA ALA A 352 -0.59 -26.09 -12.13
C ALA A 352 -1.37 -27.24 -11.47
N ASP A 353 -0.89 -28.47 -11.61
CA ASP A 353 -1.59 -29.67 -11.13
C ASP A 353 -1.15 -30.12 -9.72
N ASP A 354 0.18 -30.08 -9.43
CA ASP A 354 0.75 -30.52 -8.16
C ASP A 354 0.93 -29.34 -7.19
N VAL A 355 -0.18 -28.92 -6.57
CA VAL A 355 -0.21 -27.77 -5.65
C VAL A 355 -1.09 -28.00 -4.43
N GLN A 356 -0.85 -27.24 -3.35
CA GLN A 356 -1.65 -27.23 -2.14
C GLN A 356 -2.16 -25.78 -1.89
N CYS A 357 -3.23 -25.40 -2.55
CA CYS A 357 -3.79 -24.05 -2.44
C CYS A 357 -5.16 -24.08 -1.77
N GLY A 358 -5.39 -23.05 -0.94
CA GLY A 358 -6.67 -22.90 -0.27
C GLY A 358 -6.92 -21.49 0.23
N HIS A 359 -8.19 -21.11 0.25
CA HIS A 359 -8.58 -19.85 0.86
C HIS A 359 -9.81 -20.00 1.75
N GLY A 360 -10.00 -19.05 2.68
CA GLY A 360 -11.19 -18.97 3.51
C GLY A 360 -11.46 -17.54 3.98
N ALA A 361 -12.72 -17.19 4.10
CA ALA A 361 -13.13 -15.91 4.67
C ALA A 361 -14.31 -16.11 5.63
N THR A 362 -14.29 -15.36 6.73
CA THR A 362 -15.38 -15.33 7.71
C THR A 362 -15.67 -13.90 8.08
N VAL A 363 -16.94 -13.52 8.04
CA VAL A 363 -17.44 -12.24 8.55
C VAL A 363 -18.54 -12.57 9.54
N THR A 364 -18.33 -12.26 10.83
CA THR A 364 -19.24 -12.63 11.90
C THR A 364 -19.18 -11.66 13.08
N ASP A 365 -20.15 -11.77 13.97
CA ASP A 365 -20.14 -11.18 15.30
C ASP A 365 -19.77 -12.23 16.38
N ILE A 366 -19.79 -11.84 17.64
CA ILE A 366 -19.59 -12.79 18.74
C ILE A 366 -20.88 -13.57 18.97
N ASP A 367 -20.78 -14.92 18.87
CA ASP A 367 -21.90 -15.82 19.22
C ASP A 367 -22.40 -15.52 20.64
N PRO A 368 -23.71 -15.29 20.85
CA PRO A 368 -24.27 -14.98 22.16
C PRO A 368 -23.94 -15.98 23.26
N ASN A 369 -23.82 -17.26 22.93
CA ASN A 369 -23.46 -18.31 23.91
C ASN A 369 -21.98 -18.21 24.31
N HIS A 370 -21.09 -17.89 23.37
CA HIS A 370 -19.69 -17.61 23.67
C HIS A 370 -19.56 -16.36 24.54
N LEU A 371 -20.31 -15.30 24.22
CA LEU A 371 -20.34 -14.08 25.02
C LEU A 371 -20.84 -14.38 26.45
N TYR A 372 -21.94 -15.14 26.60
CA TYR A 372 -22.45 -15.56 27.88
C TYR A 372 -21.40 -16.37 28.68
N TYR A 373 -20.72 -17.32 28.05
CA TYR A 373 -19.64 -18.08 28.69
C TYR A 373 -18.50 -17.16 29.19
N LEU A 374 -18.05 -16.24 28.39
CA LEU A 374 -17.01 -15.26 28.79
C LEU A 374 -17.45 -14.40 29.98
N MET A 375 -18.70 -13.90 29.95
CA MET A 375 -19.28 -13.12 31.05
C MET A 375 -19.41 -13.96 32.34
N ALA A 376 -19.79 -15.22 32.24
CA ALA A 376 -19.88 -16.14 33.39
C ALA A 376 -18.50 -16.43 34.03
N ARG A 377 -17.39 -16.15 33.30
CA ARG A 377 -16.01 -16.24 33.78
C ARG A 377 -15.46 -14.92 34.27
N GLY A 378 -16.29 -13.88 34.39
CA GLY A 378 -15.89 -12.57 34.92
C GLY A 378 -15.26 -11.62 33.88
N ILE A 379 -15.35 -11.94 32.59
CA ILE A 379 -14.91 -11.03 31.51
C ILE A 379 -16.09 -10.11 31.16
N PRO A 380 -16.00 -8.79 31.35
CA PRO A 380 -17.10 -7.89 31.05
C PRO A 380 -17.37 -7.80 29.54
N ARG A 381 -18.58 -7.46 29.17
CA ARG A 381 -19.00 -7.28 27.76
C ARG A 381 -18.30 -6.10 27.06
N LYS A 382 -17.80 -5.11 27.83
CA LYS A 382 -17.13 -3.91 27.34
C LYS A 382 -15.62 -4.03 27.51
#